data_dfe6e21866f29dfe60c6e041f51ad558
#
_entry.id   dfe6e21866f29dfe60c6e041f51ad558
#
_cell.length_a   1.000
_cell.length_b   1.000
_cell.length_c   1.000
_cell.angle_alpha   90.00
_cell.angle_beta   90.00
_cell.angle_gamma   90.00
#
_symmetry.space_group_name_H-M   'P 1'
#
loop_
_entity.id
_entity.type
_entity.pdbx_description
1 polymer ?
#
loop_
_entity_poly.entity_id
_entity_poly.type
_entity_poly.pdbx_seq_one_letter_code
_entity_poly.pdbx_strand_id
1 'polypeptide(L)'
;MARLRSQSTQTGHTILVVDDDNTILVTLAQLLQLEGHTVLTAPGGLEALQLTREHEIHLILLDYFMPDMNGEEVVREVRKFDQNVQIVLQTGYASERPARQMLRDLEIQGYHDKSEGPEKLLVWVDAALKAYRHARALRTSRDGLRYILRVTPDLHKIQPLEDLMRGVLLQIQGLLGLSGAFIVVPQNPETAPENGFVATVNNDSLELRVGTGRFEQQSWATLSEAERDLVKVALESGVTQQKEALAVPLGFGSHIVGVVFIEQRLEPDADLELLELFAAQAAIAIENVRLYDLATVDGLTRLMTRLHWTDRFEDTLKLASRHGHSTSLLMLDLDGFKEVNSNVGHLSGDHLLIKVGRIIRESLRSTDIAGRYGGDEFSLVLPLTDQNGAMVIAERLRQAINLVHVGSHRKTPNQTISVSIGVCTLDSAPIEGGVLNNQDLDRVRNTMIENADKAMYQAKNDGNNRVVLGEIINLEKLLKK
;
A
#
# COMPACT_ATOMS: atom_id res chain seq x y z
N MET A 1 1.02 -56.93 -16.94
CA MET A 1 0.36 -55.72 -16.38
C MET A 1 1.43 -54.75 -15.95
N ALA A 2 1.73 -53.78 -16.80
CA ALA A 2 2.74 -52.74 -16.52
C ALA A 2 2.06 -51.64 -15.71
N ARG A 3 2.50 -51.40 -14.48
CA ARG A 3 2.11 -50.26 -13.66
C ARG A 3 2.72 -49.01 -14.29
N LEU A 4 1.85 -48.08 -14.68
CA LEU A 4 2.20 -46.69 -15.04
C LEU A 4 2.90 -46.06 -13.82
N ARG A 5 4.22 -45.80 -13.97
CA ARG A 5 4.94 -44.89 -13.07
C ARG A 5 4.41 -43.49 -13.36
N SER A 6 3.73 -42.88 -12.38
CA SER A 6 3.45 -41.47 -12.39
C SER A 6 4.76 -40.69 -12.46
N GLN A 7 4.90 -39.81 -13.43
CA GLN A 7 6.00 -38.85 -13.49
C GLN A 7 5.88 -37.93 -12.25
N SER A 8 6.71 -38.18 -11.23
CA SER A 8 6.92 -37.23 -10.15
C SER A 8 7.78 -36.10 -10.70
N THR A 9 7.28 -34.91 -10.62
CA THR A 9 8.03 -33.66 -10.80
C THR A 9 9.28 -33.71 -9.94
N GLN A 10 10.45 -33.71 -10.59
CA GLN A 10 11.79 -33.73 -9.98
C GLN A 10 11.97 -32.41 -9.18
N THR A 11 11.75 -32.44 -7.89
CA THR A 11 12.32 -31.47 -6.95
C THR A 11 13.52 -32.12 -6.28
N GLY A 12 14.66 -32.12 -6.96
CA GLY A 12 15.90 -32.67 -6.45
C GLY A 12 16.37 -31.92 -5.20
N HIS A 13 16.43 -32.61 -4.07
CA HIS A 13 17.03 -32.09 -2.85
C HIS A 13 18.53 -32.37 -2.81
N THR A 14 19.33 -31.51 -2.19
CA THR A 14 20.75 -31.72 -1.95
C THR A 14 20.93 -32.53 -0.66
N ILE A 15 21.51 -33.72 -0.78
CA ILE A 15 21.79 -34.64 0.33
C ILE A 15 23.29 -34.79 0.46
N LEU A 16 23.83 -34.63 1.66
CA LEU A 16 25.20 -34.91 1.98
C LEU A 16 25.29 -36.28 2.68
N VAL A 17 26.07 -37.18 2.10
CA VAL A 17 26.39 -38.50 2.68
C VAL A 17 27.77 -38.44 3.30
N VAL A 18 27.87 -38.80 4.57
CA VAL A 18 29.14 -38.77 5.34
C VAL A 18 29.39 -40.12 5.96
N ASP A 19 30.48 -40.75 5.51
CA ASP A 19 30.89 -42.08 5.95
C ASP A 19 32.39 -42.25 5.68
N ASP A 20 33.16 -42.93 6.54
CA ASP A 20 34.58 -43.15 6.32
C ASP A 20 34.86 -44.35 5.33
N ASP A 21 33.83 -45.16 5.04
CA ASP A 21 33.91 -46.21 4.03
C ASP A 21 33.48 -45.65 2.66
N ASN A 22 34.45 -45.53 1.76
CA ASN A 22 34.23 -45.04 0.40
C ASN A 22 33.25 -45.93 -0.40
N THR A 23 33.14 -47.24 -0.07
CA THR A 23 32.19 -48.15 -0.73
C THR A 23 30.75 -47.76 -0.37
N ILE A 24 30.53 -47.41 0.88
CA ILE A 24 29.22 -46.92 1.37
C ILE A 24 28.87 -45.58 0.73
N LEU A 25 29.83 -44.64 0.68
CA LEU A 25 29.63 -43.35 0.03
C LEU A 25 29.16 -43.50 -1.42
N VAL A 26 29.87 -44.31 -2.23
CA VAL A 26 29.53 -44.53 -3.64
C VAL A 26 28.16 -45.19 -3.77
N THR A 27 27.87 -46.21 -2.95
CA THR A 27 26.61 -46.96 -3.02
C THR A 27 25.42 -46.10 -2.68
N LEU A 28 25.50 -45.33 -1.57
CA LEU A 28 24.43 -44.45 -1.16
C LEU A 28 24.25 -43.24 -2.11
N ALA A 29 25.34 -42.72 -2.64
CA ALA A 29 25.27 -41.66 -3.65
C ALA A 29 24.52 -42.12 -4.90
N GLN A 30 24.85 -43.31 -5.42
CA GLN A 30 24.14 -43.86 -6.58
C GLN A 30 22.64 -44.10 -6.28
N LEU A 31 22.33 -44.69 -5.13
CA LEU A 31 20.96 -44.92 -4.71
C LEU A 31 20.14 -43.66 -4.69
N LEU A 32 20.62 -42.60 -4.03
CA LEU A 32 19.92 -41.34 -3.87
C LEU A 32 19.86 -40.52 -5.16
N GLN A 33 20.87 -40.63 -6.04
CA GLN A 33 20.83 -40.05 -7.38
C GLN A 33 19.76 -40.70 -8.26
N LEU A 34 19.54 -42.03 -8.13
CA LEU A 34 18.47 -42.74 -8.84
C LEU A 34 17.08 -42.27 -8.38
N GLU A 35 16.95 -41.85 -7.13
CA GLU A 35 15.72 -41.23 -6.58
C GLU A 35 15.58 -39.75 -7.01
N GLY A 36 16.52 -39.18 -7.76
CA GLY A 36 16.42 -37.82 -8.32
C GLY A 36 17.03 -36.74 -7.44
N HIS A 37 17.85 -37.08 -6.44
CA HIS A 37 18.50 -36.12 -5.55
C HIS A 37 19.88 -35.72 -6.05
N THR A 38 20.32 -34.49 -5.70
CA THR A 38 21.72 -34.08 -5.83
C THR A 38 22.48 -34.56 -4.62
N VAL A 39 23.56 -35.32 -4.81
CA VAL A 39 24.29 -35.92 -3.70
C VAL A 39 25.73 -35.43 -3.65
N LEU A 40 26.11 -34.94 -2.48
CA LEU A 40 27.48 -34.64 -2.09
C LEU A 40 27.98 -35.73 -1.13
N THR A 41 29.26 -36.01 -1.14
CA THR A 41 29.87 -37.06 -0.29
C THR A 41 31.05 -36.46 0.49
N ALA A 42 31.21 -36.87 1.74
CA ALA A 42 32.34 -36.52 2.58
C ALA A 42 32.88 -37.77 3.30
N PRO A 43 34.18 -38.05 3.26
CA PRO A 43 34.81 -39.21 3.92
C PRO A 43 35.00 -39.01 5.42
N GLY A 44 34.57 -37.91 5.99
CA GLY A 44 34.69 -37.61 7.42
C GLY A 44 34.05 -36.32 7.86
N GLY A 45 34.02 -36.13 9.19
CA GLY A 45 33.32 -35.00 9.81
C GLY A 45 33.82 -33.61 9.43
N LEU A 46 35.13 -33.43 9.29
CA LEU A 46 35.71 -32.13 8.93
C LEU A 46 35.30 -31.68 7.52
N GLU A 47 35.34 -32.58 6.54
CA GLU A 47 34.88 -32.26 5.18
C GLU A 47 33.37 -32.05 5.11
N ALA A 48 32.59 -32.81 5.89
CA ALA A 48 31.17 -32.61 6.03
C ALA A 48 30.80 -31.19 6.54
N LEU A 49 31.54 -30.68 7.52
CA LEU A 49 31.37 -29.33 8.02
C LEU A 49 31.71 -28.27 6.98
N GLN A 50 32.75 -28.50 6.17
CA GLN A 50 33.11 -27.59 5.10
C GLN A 50 32.03 -27.55 4.02
N LEU A 51 31.59 -28.71 3.53
CA LEU A 51 30.56 -28.80 2.49
C LEU A 51 29.21 -28.20 2.97
N THR A 52 28.86 -28.38 4.24
CA THR A 52 27.64 -27.81 4.81
C THR A 52 27.69 -26.26 4.89
N ARG A 53 28.88 -25.65 4.97
CA ARG A 53 29.03 -24.19 4.92
C ARG A 53 29.06 -23.62 3.51
N GLU A 54 29.57 -24.39 2.54
CA GLU A 54 29.74 -23.97 1.13
C GLU A 54 28.47 -24.18 0.29
N HIS A 55 27.63 -25.15 0.69
CA HIS A 55 26.45 -25.57 -0.07
C HIS A 55 25.18 -25.55 0.78
N GLU A 56 24.03 -25.28 0.17
CA GLU A 56 22.73 -25.47 0.81
C GLU A 56 22.41 -26.98 0.86
N ILE A 57 22.55 -27.57 2.05
CA ILE A 57 22.28 -28.99 2.29
C ILE A 57 20.89 -29.12 2.96
N HIS A 58 20.06 -30.01 2.43
CA HIS A 58 18.70 -30.25 2.94
C HIS A 58 18.66 -31.42 3.95
N LEU A 59 19.51 -32.43 3.73
CA LEU A 59 19.63 -33.60 4.57
C LEU A 59 21.08 -34.07 4.64
N ILE A 60 21.54 -34.43 5.82
CA ILE A 60 22.83 -35.11 6.06
C ILE A 60 22.52 -36.53 6.51
N LEU A 61 23.03 -37.52 5.73
CA LEU A 61 23.13 -38.90 6.15
C LEU A 61 24.53 -39.09 6.76
N LEU A 62 24.62 -39.30 8.06
CA LEU A 62 25.85 -39.18 8.80
C LEU A 62 26.17 -40.47 9.54
N ASP A 63 27.33 -41.03 9.24
CA ASP A 63 27.81 -42.14 10.05
C ASP A 63 28.17 -41.69 11.48
N TYR A 64 27.89 -42.57 12.42
CA TYR A 64 28.16 -42.25 13.83
C TYR A 64 29.66 -42.49 14.16
N PHE A 65 30.26 -43.55 13.65
CA PHE A 65 31.63 -43.96 13.96
C PHE A 65 32.59 -43.57 12.83
N MET A 66 33.27 -42.46 13.00
CA MET A 66 34.28 -41.98 12.07
C MET A 66 35.58 -41.67 12.84
N PRO A 67 36.79 -41.86 12.23
CA PRO A 67 38.06 -41.73 12.95
C PRO A 67 38.37 -40.32 13.47
N ASP A 68 38.08 -39.31 12.68
CA ASP A 68 38.49 -37.92 12.99
C ASP A 68 37.53 -37.18 13.92
N MET A 69 36.24 -37.35 13.70
CA MET A 69 35.18 -36.69 14.43
C MET A 69 33.92 -37.59 14.37
N ASN A 70 33.41 -37.96 15.52
CA ASN A 70 32.24 -38.83 15.56
C ASN A 70 30.95 -38.05 15.14
N GLY A 71 29.91 -38.81 14.77
CA GLY A 71 28.65 -38.19 14.29
C GLY A 71 27.99 -37.24 15.28
N GLU A 72 28.13 -37.46 16.59
CA GLU A 72 27.61 -36.55 17.63
C GLU A 72 28.33 -35.20 17.61
N GLU A 73 29.63 -35.19 17.45
CA GLU A 73 30.44 -33.96 17.36
C GLU A 73 30.10 -33.18 16.08
N VAL A 74 29.92 -33.87 14.94
CA VAL A 74 29.49 -33.24 13.68
C VAL A 74 28.13 -32.59 13.86
N VAL A 75 27.14 -33.27 14.45
CA VAL A 75 25.82 -32.70 14.70
C VAL A 75 25.93 -31.42 15.54
N ARG A 76 26.69 -31.45 16.63
CA ARG A 76 26.85 -30.29 17.50
C ARG A 76 27.50 -29.11 16.78
N GLU A 77 28.50 -29.34 15.95
CA GLU A 77 29.14 -28.29 15.16
C GLU A 77 28.23 -27.73 14.08
N VAL A 78 27.49 -28.57 13.35
CA VAL A 78 26.50 -28.16 12.33
C VAL A 78 25.43 -27.29 12.99
N ARG A 79 24.88 -27.69 14.15
CA ARG A 79 23.81 -26.95 14.84
C ARG A 79 24.21 -25.54 15.31
N LYS A 80 25.50 -25.23 15.41
CA LYS A 80 25.98 -23.88 15.74
C LYS A 80 25.71 -22.86 14.61
N PHE A 81 25.69 -23.32 13.35
CA PHE A 81 25.50 -22.42 12.20
C PHE A 81 24.29 -22.79 11.31
N ASP A 82 23.87 -24.05 11.30
CA ASP A 82 22.65 -24.48 10.60
C ASP A 82 21.75 -25.32 11.52
N GLN A 83 20.65 -24.71 11.93
CA GLN A 83 19.59 -25.35 12.73
C GLN A 83 18.52 -26.04 11.86
N ASN A 84 18.64 -25.95 10.54
CA ASN A 84 17.58 -26.27 9.59
C ASN A 84 17.80 -27.59 8.86
N VAL A 85 19.06 -27.88 8.54
CA VAL A 85 19.42 -29.11 7.86
C VAL A 85 18.92 -30.29 8.68
N GLN A 86 18.29 -31.24 8.00
CA GLN A 86 17.85 -32.47 8.64
C GLN A 86 19.04 -33.43 8.75
N ILE A 87 19.11 -34.17 9.83
CA ILE A 87 20.22 -35.12 10.06
C ILE A 87 19.64 -36.48 10.41
N VAL A 88 20.06 -37.50 9.67
CA VAL A 88 19.79 -38.90 9.93
C VAL A 88 21.13 -39.58 10.25
N LEU A 89 21.26 -40.04 11.50
CA LEU A 89 22.43 -40.81 11.90
C LEU A 89 22.35 -42.25 11.43
N GLN A 90 23.46 -42.79 10.94
CA GLN A 90 23.63 -44.19 10.57
C GLN A 90 24.62 -44.89 11.52
N THR A 91 24.36 -46.11 11.89
CA THR A 91 25.28 -46.91 12.72
C THR A 91 25.16 -48.39 12.43
N GLY A 92 26.29 -49.10 12.54
CA GLY A 92 26.32 -50.58 12.52
C GLY A 92 26.24 -51.22 13.91
N TYR A 93 26.19 -50.43 15.01
CA TYR A 93 26.26 -50.92 16.38
C TYR A 93 25.08 -50.40 17.22
N ALA A 94 23.88 -50.76 16.85
CA ALA A 94 22.64 -50.31 17.52
C ALA A 94 22.53 -50.70 19.02
N SER A 95 23.40 -51.58 19.51
CA SER A 95 23.39 -52.07 20.88
C SER A 95 24.10 -51.17 21.92
N GLU A 96 24.94 -50.22 21.50
CA GLU A 96 25.82 -49.46 22.39
C GLU A 96 25.15 -48.22 23.01
N ARG A 97 24.20 -47.59 22.32
CA ARG A 97 23.38 -46.50 22.87
C ARG A 97 21.93 -46.61 22.38
N PRO A 98 20.93 -46.37 23.26
CA PRO A 98 19.52 -46.42 22.84
C PRO A 98 19.21 -45.32 21.84
N ALA A 99 18.79 -45.67 20.62
CA ALA A 99 18.40 -44.74 19.54
C ALA A 99 17.46 -43.63 20.03
N ARG A 100 16.57 -43.94 20.95
CA ARG A 100 15.61 -42.97 21.53
C ARG A 100 16.25 -41.87 22.37
N GLN A 101 17.40 -42.13 22.98
CA GLN A 101 18.14 -41.13 23.76
C GLN A 101 18.90 -40.17 22.82
N MET A 102 19.50 -40.71 21.78
CA MET A 102 20.22 -39.90 20.76
C MET A 102 19.28 -38.98 19.99
N LEU A 103 18.08 -39.43 19.66
CA LEU A 103 17.05 -38.60 19.02
C LEU A 103 16.59 -37.40 19.89
N ARG A 104 16.67 -37.53 21.23
CA ARG A 104 16.29 -36.45 22.15
C ARG A 104 17.44 -35.46 22.40
N ASP A 105 18.68 -35.98 22.51
CA ASP A 105 19.82 -35.20 22.99
C ASP A 105 20.53 -34.44 21.86
N LEU A 106 20.38 -34.91 20.59
CA LEU A 106 21.13 -34.39 19.44
C LEU A 106 20.33 -33.57 18.43
N GLU A 107 19.04 -33.37 18.63
CA GLU A 107 18.18 -32.66 17.66
C GLU A 107 18.29 -33.23 16.23
N ILE A 108 18.30 -34.56 16.10
CA ILE A 108 18.31 -35.29 14.83
C ILE A 108 16.91 -35.82 14.46
N GLN A 109 16.66 -36.03 13.18
CA GLN A 109 15.35 -36.45 12.67
C GLN A 109 15.18 -37.95 12.56
N GLY A 110 16.28 -38.67 12.48
CA GLY A 110 16.25 -40.11 12.32
C GLY A 110 17.52 -40.81 12.77
N TYR A 111 17.35 -42.10 13.03
CA TYR A 111 18.42 -43.02 13.35
C TYR A 111 18.21 -44.30 12.57
N HIS A 112 19.17 -44.68 11.74
CA HIS A 112 19.08 -45.84 10.87
C HIS A 112 20.17 -46.84 11.22
N ASP A 113 19.78 -48.10 11.44
CA ASP A 113 20.72 -49.19 11.57
C ASP A 113 21.15 -49.72 10.18
N LYS A 114 22.45 -49.67 9.89
CA LYS A 114 22.98 -50.08 8.58
C LYS A 114 22.65 -51.56 8.23
N SER A 115 22.32 -52.38 9.24
CA SER A 115 21.84 -53.77 9.06
C SER A 115 20.43 -53.91 8.50
N GLU A 116 19.61 -52.85 8.60
CA GLU A 116 18.19 -52.89 8.19
C GLU A 116 17.93 -52.75 6.68
N GLY A 117 18.97 -52.45 5.94
CA GLY A 117 18.96 -52.37 4.47
C GLY A 117 18.45 -51.02 3.88
N PRO A 118 18.64 -50.84 2.56
CA PRO A 118 18.45 -49.55 1.91
C PRO A 118 16.98 -49.06 1.84
N GLU A 119 16.03 -49.97 1.81
CA GLU A 119 14.61 -49.57 1.76
C GLU A 119 14.16 -48.79 3.02
N LYS A 120 14.66 -49.20 4.21
CA LYS A 120 14.36 -48.47 5.45
C LYS A 120 15.10 -47.13 5.51
N LEU A 121 16.31 -47.05 4.97
CA LEU A 121 17.02 -45.78 4.84
C LEU A 121 16.23 -44.80 3.99
N LEU A 122 15.67 -45.19 2.86
CA LEU A 122 14.85 -44.33 2.00
C LEU A 122 13.60 -43.82 2.73
N VAL A 123 12.98 -44.61 3.62
CA VAL A 123 11.88 -44.15 4.45
C VAL A 123 12.32 -43.01 5.38
N TRP A 124 13.51 -43.09 5.98
CA TRP A 124 14.06 -42.02 6.79
C TRP A 124 14.42 -40.78 5.98
N VAL A 125 14.96 -40.97 4.77
CA VAL A 125 15.24 -39.85 3.83
C VAL A 125 13.96 -39.12 3.48
N ASP A 126 12.90 -39.83 3.10
CA ASP A 126 11.62 -39.24 2.76
C ASP A 126 11.00 -38.50 3.92
N ALA A 127 11.03 -39.09 5.13
CA ALA A 127 10.54 -38.47 6.34
C ALA A 127 11.29 -37.18 6.70
N ALA A 128 12.63 -37.21 6.62
CA ALA A 128 13.48 -36.06 6.90
C ALA A 128 13.30 -34.94 5.85
N LEU A 129 13.23 -35.27 4.58
CA LEU A 129 12.97 -34.27 3.52
C LEU A 129 11.56 -33.67 3.62
N LYS A 130 10.56 -34.46 4.01
CA LYS A 130 9.23 -33.93 4.32
C LYS A 130 9.24 -32.98 5.51
N ALA A 131 9.97 -33.34 6.57
CA ALA A 131 10.15 -32.44 7.73
C ALA A 131 10.87 -31.15 7.36
N TYR A 132 11.90 -31.20 6.52
CA TYR A 132 12.59 -30.03 5.98
C TYR A 132 11.63 -29.09 5.25
N ARG A 133 10.84 -29.62 4.31
CA ARG A 133 9.85 -28.83 3.55
C ARG A 133 8.85 -28.14 4.46
N HIS A 134 8.30 -28.85 5.45
CA HIS A 134 7.36 -28.26 6.40
C HIS A 134 8.00 -27.17 7.27
N ALA A 135 9.22 -27.41 7.77
CA ALA A 135 9.94 -26.41 8.57
C ALA A 135 10.28 -25.18 7.77
N ARG A 136 10.69 -25.34 6.49
CA ARG A 136 10.96 -24.23 5.56
C ARG A 136 9.69 -23.41 5.29
N ALA A 137 8.58 -24.07 4.94
CA ALA A 137 7.30 -23.40 4.69
C ALA A 137 6.82 -22.58 5.91
N LEU A 138 6.91 -23.15 7.12
CA LEU A 138 6.56 -22.45 8.35
C LEU A 138 7.42 -21.22 8.61
N ARG A 139 8.71 -21.27 8.29
CA ARG A 139 9.61 -20.13 8.45
C ARG A 139 9.33 -19.04 7.43
N THR A 140 9.22 -19.39 6.16
CA THR A 140 8.85 -18.43 5.10
C THR A 140 7.55 -17.72 5.47
N SER A 141 6.52 -18.46 5.89
CA SER A 141 5.26 -17.89 6.33
C SER A 141 5.43 -16.97 7.55
N ARG A 142 6.18 -17.42 8.57
CA ARG A 142 6.43 -16.59 9.77
C ARG A 142 7.19 -15.31 9.47
N ASP A 143 8.25 -15.39 8.67
CA ASP A 143 9.10 -14.24 8.36
C ASP A 143 8.37 -13.27 7.42
N GLY A 144 7.54 -13.78 6.53
CA GLY A 144 6.62 -13.01 5.72
C GLY A 144 5.54 -12.30 6.54
N LEU A 145 4.91 -12.99 7.51
CA LEU A 145 3.97 -12.37 8.44
C LEU A 145 4.63 -11.26 9.27
N ARG A 146 5.85 -11.48 9.75
CA ARG A 146 6.61 -10.45 10.45
C ARG A 146 6.90 -9.24 9.57
N TYR A 147 7.21 -9.46 8.30
CA TYR A 147 7.40 -8.39 7.34
C TYR A 147 6.11 -7.58 7.17
N ILE A 148 4.96 -8.23 6.93
CA ILE A 148 3.66 -7.59 6.80
C ILE A 148 3.35 -6.75 8.04
N LEU A 149 3.46 -7.31 9.25
CA LEU A 149 3.22 -6.59 10.51
C LEU A 149 4.11 -5.36 10.68
N ARG A 150 5.33 -5.40 10.16
CA ARG A 150 6.27 -4.27 10.22
C ARG A 150 5.91 -3.14 9.25
N VAL A 151 5.42 -3.47 8.06
CA VAL A 151 5.12 -2.47 7.01
C VAL A 151 3.68 -1.96 7.04
N THR A 152 2.75 -2.71 7.62
CA THR A 152 1.34 -2.32 7.73
C THR A 152 1.12 -0.93 8.35
N PRO A 153 1.82 -0.52 9.44
CA PRO A 153 1.67 0.83 9.99
C PRO A 153 2.00 1.94 9.00
N ASP A 154 2.94 1.71 8.08
CA ASP A 154 3.32 2.69 7.06
C ASP A 154 2.26 2.80 5.95
N LEU A 155 1.54 1.72 5.66
CA LEU A 155 0.41 1.72 4.72
C LEU A 155 -0.79 2.53 5.23
N HIS A 156 -0.96 2.64 6.54
CA HIS A 156 -2.10 3.37 7.13
C HIS A 156 -1.81 4.85 7.43
N LYS A 157 -0.63 5.37 7.06
CA LYS A 157 -0.37 6.80 7.13
C LYS A 157 -1.20 7.56 6.08
N ILE A 158 -1.73 8.70 6.48
CA ILE A 158 -2.44 9.60 5.56
C ILE A 158 -1.40 10.14 4.57
N GLN A 159 -1.51 9.73 3.33
CA GLN A 159 -0.63 10.10 2.22
C GLN A 159 -1.42 10.07 0.91
N PRO A 160 -0.98 10.75 -0.15
CA PRO A 160 -1.61 10.70 -1.46
C PRO A 160 -1.75 9.26 -1.95
N LEU A 161 -2.88 8.94 -2.59
CA LEU A 161 -3.20 7.59 -3.05
C LEU A 161 -2.12 7.00 -3.98
N GLU A 162 -1.54 7.82 -4.85
CA GLU A 162 -0.46 7.40 -5.75
C GLU A 162 0.83 7.02 -5.00
N ASP A 163 1.18 7.79 -3.96
CA ASP A 163 2.35 7.49 -3.11
C ASP A 163 2.15 6.20 -2.34
N LEU A 164 0.94 5.96 -1.81
CA LEU A 164 0.58 4.70 -1.17
C LEU A 164 0.71 3.52 -2.15
N MET A 165 0.11 3.61 -3.34
CA MET A 165 0.18 2.55 -4.35
C MET A 165 1.62 2.28 -4.80
N ARG A 166 2.43 3.33 -4.97
CA ARG A 166 3.86 3.20 -5.28
C ARG A 166 4.61 2.49 -4.16
N GLY A 167 4.33 2.85 -2.91
CA GLY A 167 4.89 2.19 -1.72
C GLY A 167 4.53 0.71 -1.67
N VAL A 168 3.26 0.36 -1.90
CA VAL A 168 2.78 -1.03 -1.99
C VAL A 168 3.56 -1.80 -3.06
N LEU A 169 3.71 -1.23 -4.25
CA LEU A 169 4.39 -1.89 -5.36
C LEU A 169 5.87 -2.15 -5.08
N LEU A 170 6.57 -1.15 -4.52
CA LEU A 170 7.97 -1.28 -4.12
C LEU A 170 8.18 -2.31 -3.00
N GLN A 171 7.24 -2.42 -2.07
CA GLN A 171 7.29 -3.43 -1.02
C GLN A 171 7.08 -4.84 -1.56
N ILE A 172 6.14 -5.04 -2.49
CA ILE A 172 5.95 -6.32 -3.20
C ILE A 172 7.23 -6.70 -3.96
N GLN A 173 7.84 -5.75 -4.68
CA GLN A 173 9.09 -5.98 -5.39
C GLN A 173 10.24 -6.37 -4.45
N GLY A 174 10.39 -5.66 -3.34
CA GLY A 174 11.43 -5.95 -2.34
C GLY A 174 11.24 -7.30 -1.65
N LEU A 175 9.98 -7.71 -1.43
CA LEU A 175 9.65 -9.00 -0.81
C LEU A 175 9.98 -10.18 -1.72
N LEU A 176 9.71 -10.06 -3.02
CA LEU A 176 9.74 -11.15 -3.98
C LEU A 176 10.89 -11.05 -5.00
N GLY A 177 11.70 -9.98 -4.97
CA GLY A 177 12.82 -9.79 -5.90
C GLY A 177 12.38 -9.58 -7.35
N LEU A 178 11.28 -8.87 -7.59
CA LEU A 178 10.63 -8.75 -8.90
C LEU A 178 11.30 -7.70 -9.80
N SER A 179 11.28 -7.96 -11.12
CA SER A 179 11.82 -7.05 -12.14
C SER A 179 10.85 -5.96 -12.59
N GLY A 180 9.55 -6.26 -12.66
CA GLY A 180 8.52 -5.32 -13.08
C GLY A 180 7.13 -5.69 -12.56
N ALA A 181 6.37 -4.66 -12.18
CA ALA A 181 5.00 -4.80 -11.70
C ALA A 181 4.21 -3.51 -11.93
N PHE A 182 2.87 -3.58 -11.90
CA PHE A 182 2.01 -2.40 -11.94
C PHE A 182 0.71 -2.62 -11.17
N ILE A 183 0.05 -1.50 -10.81
CA ILE A 183 -1.28 -1.49 -10.21
C ILE A 183 -2.28 -0.83 -11.16
N VAL A 184 -3.38 -1.53 -11.38
CA VAL A 184 -4.54 -1.03 -12.15
C VAL A 184 -5.72 -0.87 -11.21
N VAL A 185 -6.46 0.23 -11.39
CA VAL A 185 -7.71 0.52 -10.66
C VAL A 185 -8.82 0.93 -11.63
N PRO A 186 -10.10 0.75 -11.26
CA PRO A 186 -11.21 1.32 -12.00
C PRO A 186 -11.19 2.85 -12.01
N GLN A 187 -11.49 3.48 -13.17
CA GLN A 187 -11.53 4.94 -13.30
C GLN A 187 -12.68 5.59 -12.51
N ASN A 188 -13.85 4.91 -12.46
CA ASN A 188 -15.02 5.37 -11.72
C ASN A 188 -15.44 4.32 -10.69
N PRO A 189 -14.96 4.45 -9.47
CA PRO A 189 -15.31 3.51 -8.40
C PRO A 189 -16.78 3.59 -7.94
N GLU A 190 -17.50 4.67 -8.26
CA GLU A 190 -18.93 4.82 -7.94
C GLU A 190 -19.85 3.93 -8.78
N THR A 191 -19.34 3.37 -9.88
CA THR A 191 -20.08 2.43 -10.71
C THR A 191 -19.90 0.96 -10.33
N ALA A 192 -19.14 0.68 -9.27
CA ALA A 192 -19.11 -0.66 -8.69
C ALA A 192 -20.48 -0.95 -8.05
N PRO A 193 -21.23 -1.98 -8.50
CA PRO A 193 -22.55 -2.26 -7.95
C PRO A 193 -22.46 -2.58 -6.47
N GLU A 194 -23.42 -2.07 -5.69
CA GLU A 194 -23.56 -2.32 -4.23
C GLU A 194 -23.70 -3.82 -3.89
N ASN A 195 -23.95 -4.67 -4.89
CA ASN A 195 -24.03 -6.12 -4.76
C ASN A 195 -22.88 -6.76 -5.55
N GLY A 196 -21.85 -7.15 -4.85
CA GLY A 196 -20.64 -7.81 -5.30
C GLY A 196 -20.73 -8.55 -6.65
N PHE A 197 -19.71 -8.30 -7.48
CA PHE A 197 -19.38 -8.99 -8.74
C PHE A 197 -20.28 -8.79 -9.97
N VAL A 198 -19.59 -8.41 -11.04
CA VAL A 198 -20.03 -8.28 -12.45
C VAL A 198 -20.56 -6.89 -12.82
N ALA A 199 -19.67 -5.88 -12.79
CA ALA A 199 -19.75 -4.90 -13.87
C ALA A 199 -18.94 -5.45 -15.04
N THR A 200 -19.53 -5.55 -16.22
CA THR A 200 -18.78 -5.73 -17.47
C THR A 200 -17.78 -4.59 -17.57
N VAL A 201 -16.52 -4.90 -17.27
CA VAL A 201 -15.43 -3.92 -17.29
C VAL A 201 -15.20 -3.56 -18.75
N ASN A 202 -15.78 -2.45 -19.20
CA ASN A 202 -15.45 -1.88 -20.51
C ASN A 202 -13.96 -1.54 -20.52
N ASN A 203 -13.29 -1.82 -21.64
CA ASN A 203 -11.85 -1.58 -21.81
C ASN A 203 -11.39 -0.15 -21.45
N ASP A 204 -12.30 0.83 -21.50
CA ASP A 204 -12.06 2.25 -21.24
C ASP A 204 -12.23 2.66 -19.77
N SER A 205 -12.57 1.71 -18.88
CA SER A 205 -12.87 1.98 -17.47
C SER A 205 -11.72 1.64 -16.50
N LEU A 206 -10.59 1.16 -17.02
CA LEU A 206 -9.41 0.82 -16.22
C LEU A 206 -8.28 1.82 -16.43
N GLU A 207 -7.54 2.11 -15.37
CA GLU A 207 -6.40 3.01 -15.38
C GLU A 207 -5.20 2.37 -14.70
N LEU A 208 -4.04 2.35 -15.40
CA LEU A 208 -2.76 2.02 -14.80
C LEU A 208 -2.29 3.23 -13.99
N ARG A 209 -2.31 3.12 -12.67
CA ARG A 209 -1.96 4.21 -11.75
C ARG A 209 -0.48 4.27 -11.46
N VAL A 210 0.14 3.14 -11.23
CA VAL A 210 1.55 3.06 -10.85
C VAL A 210 2.18 1.85 -11.52
N GLY A 211 3.37 2.01 -12.08
CA GLY A 211 4.18 0.96 -12.66
C GLY A 211 5.64 1.05 -12.22
N THR A 212 6.36 -0.05 -12.31
CA THR A 212 7.79 -0.16 -12.04
C THR A 212 8.48 -0.98 -13.12
N GLY A 213 9.81 -0.85 -13.25
CA GLY A 213 10.55 -1.50 -14.32
C GLY A 213 10.08 -1.02 -15.69
N ARG A 214 9.80 -1.94 -16.60
CA ARG A 214 9.33 -1.58 -17.96
C ARG A 214 7.94 -0.91 -17.99
N PHE A 215 7.19 -0.97 -16.89
CA PHE A 215 5.83 -0.41 -16.80
C PHE A 215 5.79 1.04 -16.29
N GLU A 216 6.92 1.64 -15.92
CA GLU A 216 6.97 2.96 -15.28
C GLU A 216 6.36 4.10 -16.13
N GLN A 217 6.48 3.98 -17.46
CA GLN A 217 5.95 4.98 -18.40
C GLN A 217 4.80 4.43 -19.26
N GLN A 218 4.24 3.28 -18.91
CA GLN A 218 3.13 2.69 -19.66
C GLN A 218 1.77 3.20 -19.16
N SER A 219 0.78 3.10 -20.04
CA SER A 219 -0.63 3.32 -19.76
C SER A 219 -1.40 2.01 -20.01
N TRP A 220 -2.62 1.92 -19.51
CA TRP A 220 -3.49 0.77 -19.76
C TRP A 220 -3.62 0.42 -21.26
N ALA A 221 -3.70 1.43 -22.11
CA ALA A 221 -3.85 1.25 -23.56
C ALA A 221 -2.58 0.67 -24.24
N THR A 222 -1.40 0.88 -23.67
CA THR A 222 -0.10 0.42 -24.23
C THR A 222 0.31 -0.97 -23.79
N LEU A 223 -0.40 -1.58 -22.83
CA LEU A 223 -0.18 -2.95 -22.39
C LEU A 223 -0.55 -3.96 -23.49
N SER A 224 0.10 -5.13 -23.50
CA SER A 224 -0.25 -6.22 -24.39
C SER A 224 -1.65 -6.76 -24.08
N GLU A 225 -2.28 -7.40 -25.07
CA GLU A 225 -3.59 -8.02 -24.88
C GLU A 225 -3.58 -9.10 -23.80
N ALA A 226 -2.52 -9.91 -23.75
CA ALA A 226 -2.35 -10.96 -22.74
C ALA A 226 -2.27 -10.41 -21.30
N GLU A 227 -1.58 -9.28 -21.10
CA GLU A 227 -1.49 -8.61 -19.81
C GLU A 227 -2.85 -8.05 -19.38
N ARG A 228 -3.55 -7.37 -20.32
CA ARG A 228 -4.88 -6.83 -20.06
C ARG A 228 -5.89 -7.92 -19.74
N ASP A 229 -5.88 -9.01 -20.47
CA ASP A 229 -6.81 -10.13 -20.25
C ASP A 229 -6.56 -10.80 -18.89
N LEU A 230 -5.31 -11.00 -18.51
CA LEU A 230 -4.97 -11.57 -17.21
C LEU A 230 -5.49 -10.70 -16.05
N VAL A 231 -5.31 -9.37 -16.17
CA VAL A 231 -5.81 -8.40 -15.18
C VAL A 231 -7.34 -8.40 -15.13
N LYS A 232 -8.03 -8.43 -16.28
CA LYS A 232 -9.49 -8.46 -16.33
C LYS A 232 -10.06 -9.70 -15.68
N VAL A 233 -9.51 -10.88 -16.01
CA VAL A 233 -9.96 -12.14 -15.42
C VAL A 233 -9.75 -12.13 -13.90
N ALA A 234 -8.63 -11.59 -13.41
CA ALA A 234 -8.38 -11.46 -11.98
C ALA A 234 -9.38 -10.49 -11.31
N LEU A 235 -9.68 -9.36 -11.96
CA LEU A 235 -10.65 -8.38 -11.46
C LEU A 235 -12.07 -8.95 -11.42
N GLU A 236 -12.50 -9.65 -12.47
CA GLU A 236 -13.85 -10.21 -12.61
C GLU A 236 -14.07 -11.42 -11.69
N SER A 237 -13.08 -12.29 -11.57
CA SER A 237 -13.18 -13.51 -10.74
C SER A 237 -12.93 -13.26 -9.26
N GLY A 238 -12.21 -12.19 -8.92
CA GLY A 238 -11.73 -11.97 -7.55
C GLY A 238 -10.69 -12.98 -7.08
N VAL A 239 -10.11 -13.75 -7.99
CA VAL A 239 -9.14 -14.81 -7.69
C VAL A 239 -7.85 -14.52 -8.45
N THR A 240 -6.74 -14.77 -7.77
CA THR A 240 -5.40 -14.67 -8.37
C THR A 240 -5.29 -15.52 -9.65
N GLN A 241 -4.81 -14.92 -10.71
CA GLN A 241 -4.56 -15.55 -11.99
C GLN A 241 -3.06 -15.71 -12.22
N GLN A 242 -2.63 -16.93 -12.50
CA GLN A 242 -1.21 -17.23 -12.75
C GLN A 242 -1.03 -17.97 -14.08
N LYS A 243 -0.21 -17.40 -14.95
CA LYS A 243 0.28 -17.99 -16.20
C LYS A 243 1.81 -17.83 -16.24
N GLU A 244 2.36 -17.19 -17.25
CA GLU A 244 3.76 -16.73 -17.29
C GLU A 244 3.99 -15.51 -16.40
N ALA A 245 2.92 -14.75 -16.16
CA ALA A 245 2.81 -13.62 -15.25
C ALA A 245 1.73 -13.90 -14.21
N LEU A 246 1.63 -13.03 -13.21
CA LEU A 246 0.70 -13.12 -12.10
C LEU A 246 -0.17 -11.86 -12.01
N ALA A 247 -1.48 -12.02 -11.82
CA ALA A 247 -2.40 -10.94 -11.52
C ALA A 247 -3.13 -11.23 -10.20
N VAL A 248 -2.90 -10.40 -9.20
CA VAL A 248 -3.44 -10.56 -7.84
C VAL A 248 -4.46 -9.48 -7.56
N PRO A 249 -5.71 -9.81 -7.25
CA PRO A 249 -6.72 -8.83 -6.86
C PRO A 249 -6.32 -8.11 -5.57
N LEU A 250 -6.41 -6.79 -5.58
CA LEU A 250 -6.39 -5.96 -4.37
C LEU A 250 -7.82 -5.90 -3.84
N GLY A 251 -8.16 -6.79 -2.91
CA GLY A 251 -9.52 -6.92 -2.43
C GLY A 251 -9.62 -7.45 -1.01
N PHE A 252 -10.78 -7.24 -0.39
CA PHE A 252 -11.15 -7.82 0.89
C PHE A 252 -12.64 -8.19 0.86
N GLY A 253 -12.95 -9.42 1.24
CA GLY A 253 -14.30 -9.98 1.06
C GLY A 253 -14.70 -10.00 -0.41
N SER A 254 -15.83 -9.40 -0.76
CA SER A 254 -16.31 -9.27 -2.14
C SER A 254 -15.92 -7.95 -2.82
N HIS A 255 -15.19 -7.07 -2.12
CA HIS A 255 -14.83 -5.74 -2.63
C HIS A 255 -13.42 -5.73 -3.20
N ILE A 256 -13.28 -5.43 -4.50
CA ILE A 256 -12.00 -5.34 -5.20
C ILE A 256 -11.76 -3.90 -5.61
N VAL A 257 -10.65 -3.33 -5.14
CA VAL A 257 -10.26 -1.94 -5.41
C VAL A 257 -9.28 -1.80 -6.58
N GLY A 258 -8.68 -2.92 -7.00
CA GLY A 258 -7.74 -2.94 -8.12
C GLY A 258 -7.09 -4.30 -8.31
N VAL A 259 -6.07 -4.35 -9.15
CA VAL A 259 -5.25 -5.55 -9.41
C VAL A 259 -3.79 -5.17 -9.45
N VAL A 260 -2.95 -5.95 -8.78
CA VAL A 260 -1.49 -5.93 -8.97
C VAL A 260 -1.12 -6.95 -10.03
N PHE A 261 -0.41 -6.50 -11.07
CA PHE A 261 0.21 -7.36 -12.06
C PHE A 261 1.70 -7.49 -11.77
N ILE A 262 2.23 -8.70 -11.91
CA ILE A 262 3.63 -9.06 -11.70
C ILE A 262 4.12 -9.81 -12.93
N GLU A 263 5.24 -9.38 -13.50
CA GLU A 263 5.78 -9.88 -14.78
C GLU A 263 6.34 -11.30 -14.72
N GLN A 264 6.30 -11.96 -13.60
CA GLN A 264 6.84 -13.32 -13.43
C GLN A 264 5.88 -14.22 -12.69
N ARG A 265 6.05 -15.52 -12.91
CA ARG A 265 5.39 -16.57 -12.13
C ARG A 265 6.07 -16.75 -10.78
N LEU A 266 5.30 -16.99 -9.72
CA LEU A 266 5.80 -17.30 -8.39
C LEU A 266 5.73 -18.80 -8.12
N GLU A 267 6.82 -19.33 -7.60
CA GLU A 267 6.94 -20.66 -7.01
C GLU A 267 7.89 -20.54 -5.81
N PRO A 268 7.57 -21.03 -4.65
CA PRO A 268 6.51 -21.96 -4.25
C PRO A 268 5.18 -21.28 -3.83
N ASP A 269 4.13 -22.09 -3.60
CA ASP A 269 2.78 -21.63 -3.17
C ASP A 269 2.79 -20.75 -1.92
N ALA A 270 3.77 -20.93 -1.03
CA ALA A 270 3.92 -20.12 0.18
C ALA A 270 4.15 -18.62 -0.11
N ASP A 271 4.85 -18.29 -1.19
CA ASP A 271 5.10 -16.90 -1.59
C ASP A 271 3.82 -16.28 -2.17
N LEU A 272 2.97 -17.09 -2.81
CA LEU A 272 1.67 -16.66 -3.31
C LEU A 272 0.69 -16.34 -2.18
N GLU A 273 0.56 -17.20 -1.18
CA GLU A 273 -0.28 -16.95 0.00
C GLU A 273 0.13 -15.68 0.73
N LEU A 274 1.45 -15.45 0.87
CA LEU A 274 1.99 -14.25 1.49
C LEU A 274 1.65 -12.99 0.68
N LEU A 275 1.76 -13.06 -0.64
CA LEU A 275 1.43 -11.97 -1.55
C LEU A 275 -0.06 -11.66 -1.50
N GLU A 276 -0.94 -12.66 -1.50
CA GLU A 276 -2.39 -12.47 -1.38
C GLU A 276 -2.78 -11.81 -0.05
N LEU A 277 -2.14 -12.22 1.05
CA LEU A 277 -2.36 -11.58 2.35
C LEU A 277 -1.90 -10.12 2.34
N PHE A 278 -0.74 -9.83 1.74
CA PHE A 278 -0.24 -8.46 1.60
C PHE A 278 -1.16 -7.63 0.67
N ALA A 279 -1.63 -8.21 -0.43
CA ALA A 279 -2.56 -7.57 -1.35
C ALA A 279 -3.90 -7.20 -0.65
N ALA A 280 -4.41 -8.05 0.22
CA ALA A 280 -5.60 -7.75 1.02
C ALA A 280 -5.37 -6.59 2.01
N GLN A 281 -4.21 -6.53 2.68
CA GLN A 281 -3.86 -5.41 3.55
C GLN A 281 -3.68 -4.10 2.76
N ALA A 282 -3.04 -4.16 1.59
CA ALA A 282 -2.90 -3.03 0.70
C ALA A 282 -4.26 -2.53 0.19
N ALA A 283 -5.19 -3.42 -0.13
CA ALA A 283 -6.55 -3.08 -0.54
C ALA A 283 -7.29 -2.29 0.55
N ILE A 284 -7.21 -2.72 1.81
CA ILE A 284 -7.80 -2.00 2.94
C ILE A 284 -7.18 -0.61 3.09
N ALA A 285 -5.86 -0.49 2.97
CA ALA A 285 -5.18 0.79 3.07
C ALA A 285 -5.56 1.74 1.93
N ILE A 286 -5.63 1.25 0.69
CA ILE A 286 -6.05 1.99 -0.50
C ILE A 286 -7.50 2.49 -0.33
N GLU A 287 -8.41 1.63 0.12
CA GLU A 287 -9.80 2.01 0.33
C GLU A 287 -9.96 3.02 1.46
N ASN A 288 -9.20 2.90 2.55
CA ASN A 288 -9.20 3.88 3.62
C ASN A 288 -8.76 5.27 3.14
N VAL A 289 -7.69 5.36 2.34
CA VAL A 289 -7.25 6.64 1.76
C VAL A 289 -8.32 7.20 0.82
N ARG A 290 -8.92 6.35 0.00
CA ARG A 290 -10.00 6.74 -0.90
C ARG A 290 -11.23 7.27 -0.15
N LEU A 291 -11.67 6.56 0.90
CA LEU A 291 -12.78 7.00 1.74
C LEU A 291 -12.45 8.32 2.47
N TYR A 292 -11.21 8.47 2.92
CA TYR A 292 -10.74 9.72 3.50
C TYR A 292 -10.77 10.86 2.46
N ASP A 293 -10.28 10.64 1.24
CA ASP A 293 -10.33 11.61 0.16
C ASP A 293 -11.77 12.01 -0.17
N LEU A 294 -12.68 11.03 -0.30
CA LEU A 294 -14.11 11.29 -0.54
C LEU A 294 -14.77 12.10 0.58
N ALA A 295 -14.38 11.87 1.82
CA ALA A 295 -14.90 12.61 2.96
C ALA A 295 -14.31 14.02 3.08
N THR A 296 -13.08 14.23 2.65
CA THR A 296 -12.31 15.46 2.93
C THR A 296 -12.12 16.37 1.73
N VAL A 297 -12.20 15.82 0.49
CA VAL A 297 -11.94 16.56 -0.77
C VAL A 297 -13.18 16.55 -1.64
N ASP A 298 -13.61 17.72 -2.10
CA ASP A 298 -14.69 17.86 -3.10
C ASP A 298 -14.26 17.27 -4.44
N GLY A 299 -15.01 16.29 -4.94
CA GLY A 299 -14.67 15.53 -6.14
C GLY A 299 -14.52 16.38 -7.41
N LEU A 300 -15.26 17.49 -7.50
CA LEU A 300 -15.27 18.36 -8.66
C LEU A 300 -14.14 19.39 -8.63
N THR A 301 -14.02 20.13 -7.53
CA THR A 301 -13.09 21.26 -7.43
C THR A 301 -11.74 20.87 -6.86
N ARG A 302 -11.65 19.70 -6.24
CA ARG A 302 -10.47 19.21 -5.52
C ARG A 302 -10.01 20.16 -4.38
N LEU A 303 -10.93 20.96 -3.85
CA LEU A 303 -10.80 21.71 -2.61
C LEU A 303 -11.35 20.87 -1.45
N MET A 304 -11.17 21.32 -0.21
CA MET A 304 -11.75 20.61 0.92
C MET A 304 -13.27 20.63 0.87
N THR A 305 -13.91 19.55 1.33
CA THR A 305 -15.33 19.54 1.63
C THR A 305 -15.63 20.53 2.75
N ARG A 306 -16.87 21.03 2.82
CA ARG A 306 -17.29 21.97 3.87
C ARG A 306 -17.00 21.45 5.28
N LEU A 307 -17.24 20.14 5.52
CA LEU A 307 -17.02 19.53 6.82
C LEU A 307 -15.53 19.57 7.20
N HIS A 308 -14.68 19.06 6.34
CA HIS A 308 -13.23 19.02 6.59
C HIS A 308 -12.63 20.42 6.68
N TRP A 309 -13.09 21.35 5.84
CA TRP A 309 -12.71 22.76 5.92
C TRP A 309 -13.05 23.36 7.30
N THR A 310 -14.26 23.06 7.83
CA THR A 310 -14.70 23.55 9.15
C THR A 310 -13.75 23.05 10.26
N ASP A 311 -13.43 21.76 10.27
CA ASP A 311 -12.50 21.18 11.26
C ASP A 311 -11.12 21.85 11.19
N ARG A 312 -10.59 22.05 9.97
CA ARG A 312 -9.29 22.71 9.76
C ARG A 312 -9.32 24.20 10.16
N PHE A 313 -10.44 24.86 9.96
CA PHE A 313 -10.63 26.24 10.39
C PHE A 313 -10.61 26.34 11.93
N GLU A 314 -11.31 25.45 12.63
CA GLU A 314 -11.29 25.40 14.08
C GLU A 314 -9.88 25.17 14.66
N ASP A 315 -9.12 24.25 14.06
CA ASP A 315 -7.73 24.03 14.48
C ASP A 315 -6.87 25.28 14.27
N THR A 316 -7.10 26.01 13.18
CA THR A 316 -6.43 27.29 12.92
C THR A 316 -6.78 28.33 13.98
N LEU A 317 -8.06 28.44 14.36
CA LEU A 317 -8.50 29.37 15.41
C LEU A 317 -7.89 29.02 16.78
N LYS A 318 -7.80 27.74 17.13
CA LYS A 318 -7.11 27.29 18.36
C LYS A 318 -5.64 27.71 18.37
N LEU A 319 -4.94 27.57 17.24
CA LEU A 319 -3.55 28.00 17.10
C LEU A 319 -3.40 29.52 17.15
N ALA A 320 -4.29 30.25 16.46
CA ALA A 320 -4.29 31.70 16.45
C ALA A 320 -4.50 32.28 17.86
N SER A 321 -5.44 31.73 18.62
CA SER A 321 -5.73 32.16 20.00
C SER A 321 -4.58 31.88 20.97
N ARG A 322 -3.87 30.77 20.77
CA ARG A 322 -2.71 30.39 21.62
C ARG A 322 -1.51 31.30 21.39
N HIS A 323 -1.25 31.64 20.15
CA HIS A 323 -0.02 32.36 19.77
C HIS A 323 -0.22 33.84 19.47
N GLY A 324 -1.45 34.33 19.50
CA GLY A 324 -1.74 35.73 19.20
C GLY A 324 -1.52 36.14 17.76
N HIS A 325 -1.89 35.28 16.83
CA HIS A 325 -1.70 35.53 15.40
C HIS A 325 -3.01 35.94 14.73
N SER A 326 -2.91 36.94 13.83
CA SER A 326 -4.05 37.32 13.00
C SER A 326 -4.38 36.18 12.04
N THR A 327 -5.68 35.94 11.83
CA THR A 327 -6.20 34.96 10.88
C THR A 327 -7.33 35.60 10.10
N SER A 328 -7.27 35.50 8.77
CA SER A 328 -8.30 36.04 7.90
C SER A 328 -9.12 34.96 7.23
N LEU A 329 -10.41 35.25 7.06
CA LEU A 329 -11.41 34.42 6.38
C LEU A 329 -11.92 35.16 5.14
N LEU A 330 -11.94 34.48 3.99
CA LEU A 330 -12.56 34.94 2.77
C LEU A 330 -13.76 34.07 2.45
N MET A 331 -14.91 34.69 2.16
CA MET A 331 -16.07 34.05 1.55
C MET A 331 -16.21 34.54 0.12
N LEU A 332 -16.35 33.63 -0.82
CA LEU A 332 -16.38 33.88 -2.27
C LEU A 332 -17.65 33.26 -2.87
N ASP A 333 -18.27 33.97 -3.78
CA ASP A 333 -19.42 33.47 -4.55
C ASP A 333 -19.31 33.90 -6.02
N LEU A 334 -19.52 32.94 -6.93
CA LEU A 334 -19.43 33.17 -8.37
C LEU A 334 -20.66 33.95 -8.89
N ASP A 335 -20.44 35.16 -9.39
CA ASP A 335 -21.50 36.03 -9.86
C ASP A 335 -22.20 35.45 -11.09
N GLY A 336 -23.52 35.22 -11.00
CA GLY A 336 -24.30 34.73 -12.13
C GLY A 336 -24.09 33.28 -12.52
N PHE A 337 -23.52 32.41 -11.64
CA PHE A 337 -23.27 31.01 -11.95
C PHE A 337 -24.55 30.25 -12.35
N LYS A 338 -25.69 30.58 -11.75
CA LYS A 338 -27.00 29.97 -12.09
C LYS A 338 -27.40 30.28 -13.54
N GLU A 339 -27.14 31.51 -14.01
CA GLU A 339 -27.38 31.89 -15.39
C GLU A 339 -26.44 31.15 -16.35
N VAL A 340 -25.19 30.94 -15.96
CA VAL A 340 -24.24 30.12 -16.72
C VAL A 340 -24.81 28.71 -16.92
N ASN A 341 -25.23 28.04 -15.84
CA ASN A 341 -25.85 26.71 -15.92
C ASN A 341 -27.10 26.69 -16.82
N SER A 342 -27.92 27.71 -16.74
CA SER A 342 -29.16 27.79 -17.54
C SER A 342 -28.86 28.06 -19.01
N ASN A 343 -27.85 28.83 -19.36
CA ASN A 343 -27.53 29.24 -20.73
C ASN A 343 -26.61 28.25 -21.47
N VAL A 344 -25.64 27.64 -20.76
CA VAL A 344 -24.56 26.84 -21.37
C VAL A 344 -24.61 25.37 -20.92
N GLY A 345 -25.45 25.04 -19.92
CA GLY A 345 -25.65 23.70 -19.40
C GLY A 345 -24.72 23.36 -18.20
N HIS A 346 -25.16 22.39 -17.40
CA HIS A 346 -24.47 21.97 -16.16
C HIS A 346 -23.02 21.50 -16.39
N LEU A 347 -22.74 20.77 -17.45
CA LEU A 347 -21.37 20.36 -17.79
C LEU A 347 -20.39 21.53 -17.95
N SER A 348 -20.86 22.65 -18.50
CA SER A 348 -20.05 23.86 -18.63
C SER A 348 -19.85 24.54 -17.29
N GLY A 349 -20.87 24.52 -16.41
CA GLY A 349 -20.75 24.94 -15.02
C GLY A 349 -19.75 24.11 -14.22
N ASP A 350 -19.78 22.80 -14.38
CA ASP A 350 -18.82 21.90 -13.74
C ASP A 350 -17.38 22.19 -14.19
N HIS A 351 -17.14 22.36 -15.50
CA HIS A 351 -15.85 22.76 -16.03
C HIS A 351 -15.38 24.11 -15.48
N LEU A 352 -16.30 25.05 -15.28
CA LEU A 352 -16.00 26.33 -14.67
C LEU A 352 -15.57 26.17 -13.21
N LEU A 353 -16.32 25.39 -12.41
CA LEU A 353 -15.97 25.09 -11.01
C LEU A 353 -14.60 24.40 -10.89
N ILE A 354 -14.26 23.47 -11.79
CA ILE A 354 -12.94 22.83 -11.87
C ILE A 354 -11.83 23.89 -12.09
N LYS A 355 -12.04 24.82 -13.04
CA LYS A 355 -11.06 25.91 -13.31
C LYS A 355 -10.89 26.83 -12.12
N VAL A 356 -12.00 27.24 -11.50
CA VAL A 356 -11.96 28.10 -10.30
C VAL A 356 -11.25 27.39 -9.14
N GLY A 357 -11.59 26.14 -8.87
CA GLY A 357 -10.91 25.34 -7.85
C GLY A 357 -9.39 25.25 -8.08
N ARG A 358 -8.96 25.08 -9.33
CA ARG A 358 -7.53 25.11 -9.69
C ARG A 358 -6.89 26.46 -9.42
N ILE A 359 -7.52 27.57 -9.84
CA ILE A 359 -7.03 28.93 -9.62
C ILE A 359 -6.86 29.19 -8.11
N ILE A 360 -7.85 28.79 -7.31
CA ILE A 360 -7.77 28.92 -5.85
C ILE A 360 -6.55 28.18 -5.31
N ARG A 361 -6.38 26.89 -5.65
CA ARG A 361 -5.23 26.08 -5.17
C ARG A 361 -3.88 26.67 -5.58
N GLU A 362 -3.75 27.11 -6.84
CA GLU A 362 -2.50 27.66 -7.37
C GLU A 362 -2.17 29.06 -6.79
N SER A 363 -3.18 29.76 -6.27
CA SER A 363 -3.03 31.08 -5.66
C SER A 363 -2.68 31.05 -4.18
N LEU A 364 -2.78 29.92 -3.50
CA LEU A 364 -2.63 29.79 -2.06
C LEU A 364 -1.28 29.14 -1.68
N ARG A 365 -0.85 29.40 -0.44
CA ARG A 365 0.29 28.74 0.18
C ARG A 365 -0.14 27.38 0.72
N SER A 366 0.82 26.52 1.01
CA SER A 366 0.55 25.20 1.62
C SER A 366 -0.08 25.28 3.02
N THR A 367 0.05 26.42 3.70
CA THR A 367 -0.55 26.66 5.02
C THR A 367 -1.99 27.19 4.93
N ASP A 368 -2.39 27.73 3.77
CA ASP A 368 -3.72 28.29 3.58
C ASP A 368 -4.73 27.15 3.35
N ILE A 369 -5.96 27.35 3.78
CA ILE A 369 -7.01 26.34 3.78
C ILE A 369 -8.11 26.81 2.84
N ALA A 370 -8.49 26.01 1.86
CA ALA A 370 -9.55 26.34 0.92
C ALA A 370 -10.57 25.21 0.84
N GLY A 371 -11.85 25.54 0.91
CA GLY A 371 -12.97 24.63 0.82
C GLY A 371 -14.05 25.09 -0.14
N ARG A 372 -14.78 24.14 -0.72
CA ARG A 372 -16.06 24.39 -1.39
C ARG A 372 -17.16 24.43 -0.31
N TYR A 373 -17.66 25.63 -0.05
CA TYR A 373 -18.60 25.86 1.04
C TYR A 373 -20.06 25.58 0.65
N GLY A 374 -20.40 25.85 -0.61
CA GLY A 374 -21.70 25.61 -1.23
C GLY A 374 -21.58 25.18 -2.69
N GLY A 375 -22.65 25.32 -3.45
CA GLY A 375 -22.66 24.96 -4.87
C GLY A 375 -21.64 25.74 -5.71
N ASP A 376 -21.68 27.06 -5.61
CA ASP A 376 -20.84 28.07 -6.26
C ASP A 376 -20.09 28.95 -5.26
N GLU A 377 -20.15 28.59 -3.98
CA GLU A 377 -19.51 29.28 -2.87
C GLU A 377 -18.23 28.59 -2.42
N PHE A 378 -17.19 29.39 -2.18
CA PHE A 378 -15.91 28.92 -1.67
C PHE A 378 -15.52 29.70 -0.41
N SER A 379 -14.78 29.04 0.46
CA SER A 379 -14.27 29.66 1.67
C SER A 379 -12.78 29.37 1.86
N LEU A 380 -12.04 30.41 2.23
CA LEU A 380 -10.59 30.33 2.41
C LEU A 380 -10.20 30.87 3.79
N VAL A 381 -9.38 30.12 4.50
CA VAL A 381 -8.77 30.54 5.77
C VAL A 381 -7.29 30.81 5.50
N LEU A 382 -6.84 31.99 5.89
CA LEU A 382 -5.48 32.48 5.72
C LEU A 382 -4.82 32.64 7.10
N PRO A 383 -4.11 31.62 7.60
CA PRO A 383 -3.40 31.72 8.86
C PRO A 383 -2.28 32.77 8.78
N LEU A 384 -1.90 33.37 9.90
CA LEU A 384 -0.80 34.36 9.98
C LEU A 384 -0.95 35.52 8.97
N THR A 385 -2.20 35.87 8.65
CA THR A 385 -2.50 36.87 7.63
C THR A 385 -3.42 37.94 8.21
N ASP A 386 -2.96 39.16 8.19
CA ASP A 386 -3.73 40.34 8.61
C ASP A 386 -4.70 40.80 7.49
N GLN A 387 -5.46 41.81 7.79
CA GLN A 387 -6.43 42.40 6.88
C GLN A 387 -5.84 42.84 5.55
N ASN A 388 -4.66 43.48 5.55
CA ASN A 388 -4.03 43.99 4.35
C ASN A 388 -3.54 42.84 3.47
N GLY A 389 -2.92 41.83 4.07
CA GLY A 389 -2.50 40.61 3.37
C GLY A 389 -3.68 39.86 2.76
N ALA A 390 -4.79 39.75 3.49
CA ALA A 390 -6.02 39.12 3.01
C ALA A 390 -6.64 39.85 1.82
N MET A 391 -6.68 41.19 1.85
CA MET A 391 -7.18 42.00 0.74
C MET A 391 -6.35 41.82 -0.53
N VAL A 392 -5.03 41.73 -0.41
CA VAL A 392 -4.12 41.47 -1.57
C VAL A 392 -4.42 40.11 -2.19
N ILE A 393 -4.61 39.07 -1.36
CA ILE A 393 -4.92 37.71 -1.84
C ILE A 393 -6.32 37.68 -2.49
N ALA A 394 -7.31 38.31 -1.84
CA ALA A 394 -8.67 38.39 -2.36
C ALA A 394 -8.74 39.08 -3.71
N GLU A 395 -8.06 40.22 -3.87
CA GLU A 395 -8.04 40.95 -5.12
C GLU A 395 -7.30 40.21 -6.25
N ARG A 396 -6.22 39.49 -5.91
CA ARG A 396 -5.51 38.62 -6.87
C ARG A 396 -6.42 37.48 -7.35
N LEU A 397 -7.15 36.84 -6.46
CA LEU A 397 -8.13 35.80 -6.80
C LEU A 397 -9.25 36.34 -7.68
N ARG A 398 -9.82 37.48 -7.30
CA ARG A 398 -10.87 38.15 -8.09
C ARG A 398 -10.42 38.40 -9.52
N GLN A 399 -9.21 38.98 -9.69
CA GLN A 399 -8.66 39.24 -11.00
C GLN A 399 -8.39 37.97 -11.82
N ALA A 400 -7.84 36.93 -11.19
CA ALA A 400 -7.56 35.66 -11.85
C ALA A 400 -8.85 34.94 -12.29
N ILE A 401 -9.89 34.92 -11.45
CA ILE A 401 -11.19 34.32 -11.78
C ILE A 401 -11.88 35.12 -12.89
N ASN A 402 -11.79 36.45 -12.90
CA ASN A 402 -12.42 37.30 -13.93
C ASN A 402 -11.81 37.08 -15.34
N LEU A 403 -10.65 36.43 -15.47
CA LEU A 403 -10.06 36.02 -16.73
C LEU A 403 -10.58 34.69 -17.25
N VAL A 404 -11.41 33.97 -16.48
CA VAL A 404 -11.92 32.67 -16.88
C VAL A 404 -13.08 32.85 -17.86
N HIS A 405 -12.89 32.35 -19.08
CA HIS A 405 -13.94 32.33 -20.08
C HIS A 405 -14.90 31.14 -19.82
N VAL A 406 -16.17 31.44 -19.78
CA VAL A 406 -17.27 30.48 -19.85
C VAL A 406 -17.44 30.13 -21.32
N GLY A 407 -17.28 28.83 -21.67
CA GLY A 407 -17.21 28.35 -23.05
C GLY A 407 -18.15 29.06 -24.04
N SER A 408 -17.70 29.24 -25.26
CA SER A 408 -18.41 30.00 -26.31
C SER A 408 -19.74 29.33 -26.71
N HIS A 409 -20.83 29.89 -26.22
CA HIS A 409 -22.17 29.61 -26.77
C HIS A 409 -22.49 30.65 -27.84
N ARG A 410 -23.26 30.22 -28.90
CA ARG A 410 -23.66 31.11 -30.02
C ARG A 410 -24.31 32.42 -29.57
N LYS A 411 -24.95 32.46 -28.40
CA LYS A 411 -25.65 33.65 -27.85
C LYS A 411 -24.79 34.54 -26.95
N THR A 412 -23.65 34.07 -26.43
CA THR A 412 -22.77 34.81 -25.50
C THR A 412 -21.31 34.47 -25.80
N PRO A 413 -20.78 34.96 -26.93
CA PRO A 413 -19.37 34.81 -27.23
C PRO A 413 -18.56 35.66 -26.24
N ASN A 414 -17.51 35.06 -25.61
CA ASN A 414 -16.59 35.70 -24.67
C ASN A 414 -17.18 36.12 -23.28
N GLN A 415 -18.21 35.45 -22.78
CA GLN A 415 -18.64 35.70 -21.41
C GLN A 415 -17.58 35.23 -20.41
N THR A 416 -17.13 36.12 -19.54
CA THR A 416 -16.27 35.79 -18.39
C THR A 416 -17.13 35.67 -17.14
N ILE A 417 -16.62 34.92 -16.16
CA ILE A 417 -17.23 34.82 -14.83
C ILE A 417 -16.54 35.81 -13.88
N SER A 418 -17.29 36.42 -12.99
CA SER A 418 -16.74 37.24 -11.91
C SER A 418 -17.01 36.58 -10.55
N VAL A 419 -16.43 37.12 -9.50
CA VAL A 419 -16.58 36.66 -8.13
C VAL A 419 -16.72 37.84 -7.18
N SER A 420 -17.69 37.72 -6.27
CA SER A 420 -17.86 38.65 -5.15
C SER A 420 -17.19 38.05 -3.91
N ILE A 421 -16.35 38.82 -3.23
CA ILE A 421 -15.53 38.35 -2.11
C ILE A 421 -15.75 39.22 -0.87
N GLY A 422 -16.09 38.58 0.26
CA GLY A 422 -16.11 39.18 1.57
C GLY A 422 -14.91 38.73 2.40
N VAL A 423 -14.26 39.67 3.08
CA VAL A 423 -13.08 39.42 3.92
C VAL A 423 -13.40 39.77 5.37
N CYS A 424 -13.10 38.88 6.30
CA CYS A 424 -13.13 39.09 7.72
C CYS A 424 -11.81 38.70 8.37
N THR A 425 -11.30 39.52 9.28
CA THR A 425 -10.03 39.27 9.98
C THR A 425 -10.26 39.16 11.47
N LEU A 426 -9.75 38.09 12.07
CA LEU A 426 -9.61 37.95 13.52
C LEU A 426 -8.25 38.53 13.91
N ASP A 427 -8.31 39.61 14.73
CA ASP A 427 -7.13 40.13 15.42
C ASP A 427 -7.07 39.48 16.80
N SER A 428 -6.06 38.66 16.98
CA SER A 428 -5.93 37.80 18.16
C SER A 428 -4.72 38.25 18.98
N ALA A 429 -4.94 38.57 20.24
CA ALA A 429 -3.87 38.60 21.24
C ALA A 429 -3.80 37.22 21.92
N PRO A 430 -2.62 36.79 22.45
CA PRO A 430 -2.52 35.53 23.19
C PRO A 430 -3.49 35.55 24.39
N ILE A 431 -4.29 34.49 24.53
CA ILE A 431 -5.23 34.36 25.64
C ILE A 431 -4.50 33.77 26.85
N GLU A 432 -4.68 34.33 28.05
CA GLU A 432 -4.26 33.71 29.30
C GLU A 432 -4.92 32.32 29.45
N GLY A 433 -4.08 31.27 29.55
CA GLY A 433 -4.55 29.87 29.55
C GLY A 433 -4.53 29.16 28.19
N GLY A 434 -4.35 29.88 27.09
CA GLY A 434 -3.90 29.34 25.79
C GLY A 434 -4.87 28.47 24.99
N VAL A 435 -6.12 28.22 25.44
CA VAL A 435 -7.06 27.35 24.73
C VAL A 435 -8.47 27.90 24.79
N LEU A 436 -9.08 28.14 23.62
CA LEU A 436 -10.51 28.38 23.51
C LEU A 436 -11.28 27.13 23.93
N ASN A 437 -12.28 27.25 24.78
CA ASN A 437 -13.25 26.18 25.00
C ASN A 437 -14.15 26.02 23.75
N ASN A 438 -14.88 24.92 23.66
CA ASN A 438 -15.68 24.61 22.46
C ASN A 438 -16.77 25.68 22.20
N GLN A 439 -17.38 26.26 23.23
CA GLN A 439 -18.41 27.30 23.05
C GLN A 439 -17.82 28.60 22.52
N ASP A 440 -16.66 29.01 23.03
CA ASP A 440 -15.95 30.18 22.54
C ASP A 440 -15.44 29.99 21.12
N LEU A 441 -14.94 28.79 20.80
CA LEU A 441 -14.48 28.43 19.47
C LEU A 441 -15.64 28.54 18.46
N ASP A 442 -16.77 27.92 18.75
CA ASP A 442 -18.00 28.02 17.94
C ASP A 442 -18.43 29.47 17.73
N ARG A 443 -18.39 30.26 18.78
CA ARG A 443 -18.76 31.67 18.73
C ARG A 443 -17.83 32.46 17.82
N VAL A 444 -16.51 32.28 17.96
CA VAL A 444 -15.52 32.98 17.11
C VAL A 444 -15.69 32.56 15.65
N ARG A 445 -15.76 31.24 15.39
CA ARG A 445 -15.97 30.70 14.05
C ARG A 445 -17.19 31.26 13.36
N ASN A 446 -18.36 31.19 14.04
CA ASN A 446 -19.63 31.65 13.49
C ASN A 446 -19.62 33.16 13.27
N THR A 447 -19.06 33.94 14.18
CA THR A 447 -18.93 35.40 14.03
C THR A 447 -18.07 35.77 12.84
N MET A 448 -16.95 35.06 12.58
CA MET A 448 -16.11 35.30 11.40
C MET A 448 -16.83 34.95 10.10
N ILE A 449 -17.54 33.83 10.06
CA ILE A 449 -18.32 33.41 8.89
C ILE A 449 -19.40 34.42 8.59
N GLU A 450 -20.19 34.81 9.59
CA GLU A 450 -21.25 35.80 9.41
C GLU A 450 -20.76 37.17 8.91
N ASN A 451 -19.61 37.64 9.40
CA ASN A 451 -19.05 38.93 8.97
C ASN A 451 -18.47 38.84 7.55
N ALA A 452 -17.81 37.74 7.21
CA ALA A 452 -17.32 37.54 5.84
C ALA A 452 -18.49 37.39 4.84
N ASP A 453 -19.52 36.65 5.22
CA ASP A 453 -20.73 36.47 4.40
C ASP A 453 -21.48 37.79 4.18
N LYS A 454 -21.69 38.60 5.24
CA LYS A 454 -22.27 39.96 5.11
C LYS A 454 -21.48 40.85 4.16
N ALA A 455 -20.12 40.81 4.23
CA ALA A 455 -19.26 41.56 3.34
C ALA A 455 -19.35 41.05 1.90
N MET A 456 -19.42 39.75 1.68
CA MET A 456 -19.63 39.15 0.36
C MET A 456 -21.00 39.54 -0.21
N TYR A 457 -22.06 39.51 0.60
CA TYR A 457 -23.39 39.95 0.18
C TYR A 457 -23.42 41.44 -0.17
N GLN A 458 -22.66 42.27 0.57
CA GLN A 458 -22.49 43.69 0.22
C GLN A 458 -21.76 43.83 -1.13
N ALA A 459 -20.73 43.03 -1.39
CA ALA A 459 -20.02 43.02 -2.68
C ALA A 459 -21.01 42.76 -3.84
N LYS A 460 -21.95 41.84 -3.68
CA LYS A 460 -23.00 41.54 -4.67
C LYS A 460 -23.95 42.73 -4.87
N ASN A 461 -24.44 43.32 -3.79
CA ASN A 461 -25.37 44.45 -3.84
C ASN A 461 -24.74 45.71 -4.46
N ASP A 462 -23.47 45.93 -4.25
CA ASP A 462 -22.73 47.08 -4.80
C ASP A 462 -22.37 46.91 -6.28
N GLY A 463 -22.79 45.79 -6.94
CA GLY A 463 -22.62 45.58 -8.40
C GLY A 463 -21.65 44.51 -8.79
N ASN A 464 -21.42 43.47 -7.95
CA ASN A 464 -20.60 42.29 -8.19
C ASN A 464 -19.11 42.59 -8.44
N ASN A 465 -18.34 41.55 -8.72
CA ASN A 465 -16.93 41.59 -9.16
C ASN A 465 -16.06 42.52 -8.27
N ARG A 466 -16.13 42.39 -6.97
CA ARG A 466 -15.38 43.18 -6.01
C ARG A 466 -15.06 42.46 -4.73
N VAL A 467 -14.13 43.02 -4.00
CA VAL A 467 -13.78 42.61 -2.65
C VAL A 467 -14.33 43.65 -1.66
N VAL A 468 -15.03 43.18 -0.65
CA VAL A 468 -15.54 44.03 0.45
C VAL A 468 -14.95 43.53 1.75
N LEU A 469 -14.55 44.47 2.58
CA LEU A 469 -14.00 44.22 3.89
C LEU A 469 -15.09 44.25 4.94
N GLY A 470 -15.22 43.17 5.69
CA GLY A 470 -16.05 43.07 6.89
C GLY A 470 -15.36 43.66 8.12
N GLU A 471 -16.05 43.59 9.25
CA GLU A 471 -15.52 44.08 10.52
C GLU A 471 -14.34 43.25 11.00
N ILE A 472 -13.32 43.91 11.58
CA ILE A 472 -12.24 43.24 12.30
C ILE A 472 -12.77 42.75 13.63
N ILE A 473 -12.62 41.46 13.88
CA ILE A 473 -13.01 40.82 15.14
C ILE A 473 -11.84 40.87 16.10
N ASN A 474 -12.00 41.57 17.21
CA ASN A 474 -11.04 41.50 18.31
C ASN A 474 -11.44 40.37 19.26
N LEU A 475 -10.56 39.37 19.39
CA LEU A 475 -10.84 38.16 20.16
C LEU A 475 -11.16 38.42 21.62
N GLU A 476 -10.39 39.31 22.31
CA GLU A 476 -10.65 39.61 23.71
C GLU A 476 -11.99 40.29 23.94
N LYS A 477 -12.38 41.21 23.04
CA LYS A 477 -13.66 41.88 23.14
C LYS A 477 -14.85 40.94 22.89
N LEU A 478 -14.64 39.97 21.98
CA LEU A 478 -15.66 38.98 21.67
C LEU A 478 -15.92 38.03 22.85
N LEU A 479 -14.88 37.63 23.55
CA LEU A 479 -14.97 36.68 24.67
C LEU A 479 -15.48 37.34 25.99
N LYS A 480 -15.40 38.67 26.13
CA LYS A 480 -15.88 39.39 27.30
C LYS A 480 -17.39 39.72 27.25
N LYS A 481 -18.04 39.49 26.11
CA LYS A 481 -19.50 39.64 25.92
C LYS A 481 -20.19 38.27 26.08
#